data_6d6804db310cfff89d3f50e0d04e48df
#
_entry.id   6d6804db310cfff89d3f50e0d04e48df
#
_cell.length_a   1.000
_cell.length_b   1.000
_cell.length_c   1.000
_cell.angle_alpha   90.00
_cell.angle_beta   90.00
_cell.angle_gamma   90.00
#
_symmetry.space_group_name_H-M   'P 1'
#
loop_
_entity.id
_entity.type
_entity.pdbx_description
1 polymer ?
#
loop_
_entity_poly.entity_id
_entity_poly.type
_entity_poly.pdbx_seq_one_letter_code
_entity_poly.pdbx_strand_id
1 'polypeptide(L)'
;MKSPKNLILYKDFENGKLIYNMTWIMENYENEYYNKEDVESLLYESLNQLMELAVSHGFEGNLWHSFLAFILVNNENAYSKACEIRGEVEGSINQIVLHDFEIIKSLFDFDFGKLASYFEMDCMDAITDYQSMTGSGKIFNKRIKERINELKLKLEASTDVSGFKDAVTAFYKDFGVGKLGLHKAFRIQHREKEEVEIVPITNIAHVKLDDLVGYELAKQKLIDNTEAFVNGKQANNCLLYGDAGTGKSTSIKAIANQYYDRGLRLIEVYKHQFCDLNDVIAQIKNRNYKFIIYMDDLSFEEFEIEYKYLKAVIEGGLEKKPDNVLIYATSNRRHLIRETFSDKEEVREDMHTSDTVQEKLSLYARFGVSIYFGAPNKKEFQNIVKVLAEKYQVSMDEDTLLAEANKWELSHGGLSGRTAQQFINYLLGKE
;
A
#
# COMPACT_ATOMS: atom_id res chain seq x y z
N MET A 1 -8.51 -23.23 29.78
CA MET A 1 -8.21 -22.56 28.47
C MET A 1 -6.80 -22.96 28.07
N LYS A 2 -6.51 -23.17 26.78
CA LYS A 2 -5.12 -23.43 26.34
C LYS A 2 -4.39 -22.10 26.18
N SER A 3 -3.17 -21.97 26.74
CA SER A 3 -2.41 -20.71 26.69
C SER A 3 -1.91 -20.37 25.28
N PRO A 4 -1.90 -19.08 24.84
CA PRO A 4 -1.26 -18.65 23.59
C PRO A 4 0.23 -19.00 23.50
N LYS A 5 0.91 -19.29 24.62
CA LYS A 5 2.27 -19.79 24.62
C LYS A 5 2.42 -21.12 23.89
N ASN A 6 1.33 -21.90 23.76
CA ASN A 6 1.27 -23.18 23.07
C ASN A 6 0.99 -23.09 21.56
N LEU A 7 0.76 -21.88 21.03
CA LEU A 7 0.64 -21.66 19.60
C LEU A 7 1.93 -22.06 18.87
N ILE A 8 1.81 -22.62 17.67
CA ILE A 8 2.92 -23.14 16.87
C ILE A 8 3.20 -22.22 15.67
N LEU A 9 2.17 -21.89 14.89
CA LEU A 9 2.27 -21.06 13.71
C LEU A 9 2.03 -19.57 14.02
N TYR A 10 1.05 -19.29 14.88
CA TYR A 10 0.65 -17.93 15.27
C TYR A 10 1.39 -17.48 16.52
N LYS A 11 2.72 -17.26 16.44
CA LYS A 11 3.55 -16.92 17.62
C LYS A 11 3.87 -15.44 17.75
N ASP A 12 4.22 -14.81 16.64
CA ASP A 12 4.71 -13.44 16.65
C ASP A 12 3.56 -12.49 16.28
N PHE A 13 2.93 -11.91 17.30
CA PHE A 13 1.84 -10.95 17.12
C PHE A 13 2.34 -9.53 17.30
N GLU A 14 1.93 -8.64 16.42
CA GLU A 14 1.93 -7.22 16.69
C GLU A 14 1.02 -6.97 17.90
N ASN A 15 1.51 -6.23 18.91
CA ASN A 15 0.82 -6.08 20.21
C ASN A 15 0.63 -7.39 21.00
N GLY A 16 1.53 -8.37 20.85
CA GLY A 16 1.43 -9.67 21.50
C GLY A 16 1.35 -9.63 23.03
N LYS A 17 1.87 -8.58 23.68
CA LYS A 17 1.73 -8.40 25.14
C LYS A 17 0.27 -8.41 25.58
N LEU A 18 -0.62 -7.77 24.81
CA LEU A 18 -2.05 -7.69 25.11
C LEU A 18 -2.72 -9.07 25.14
N ILE A 19 -2.46 -9.94 24.14
CA ILE A 19 -3.05 -11.29 24.12
C ILE A 19 -2.57 -12.14 25.30
N TYR A 20 -1.29 -12.03 25.68
CA TYR A 20 -0.74 -12.76 26.81
C TYR A 20 -1.31 -12.26 28.15
N ASN A 21 -1.39 -10.96 28.34
CA ASN A 21 -1.98 -10.36 29.55
C ASN A 21 -3.45 -10.76 29.71
N MET A 22 -4.24 -10.56 28.65
CA MET A 22 -5.68 -10.90 28.70
C MET A 22 -5.89 -12.40 28.95
N THR A 23 -5.12 -13.26 28.28
CA THR A 23 -5.22 -14.70 28.54
C THR A 23 -4.87 -15.06 29.97
N TRP A 24 -3.81 -14.47 30.50
CA TRP A 24 -3.42 -14.71 31.90
C TRP A 24 -4.53 -14.27 32.86
N ILE A 25 -5.16 -13.11 32.61
CA ILE A 25 -6.32 -12.64 33.41
C ILE A 25 -7.48 -13.64 33.30
N MET A 26 -7.87 -14.05 32.09
CA MET A 26 -8.95 -15.01 31.86
C MET A 26 -8.73 -16.36 32.55
N GLU A 27 -7.48 -16.78 32.72
CA GLU A 27 -7.13 -18.03 33.41
C GLU A 27 -7.05 -17.88 34.93
N ASN A 28 -6.81 -16.67 35.47
CA ASN A 28 -6.43 -16.50 36.87
C ASN A 28 -7.30 -15.50 37.66
N TYR A 29 -8.32 -14.88 37.09
CA TYR A 29 -9.11 -13.86 37.77
C TYR A 29 -9.83 -14.36 39.06
N GLU A 30 -10.19 -15.65 39.13
CA GLU A 30 -10.78 -16.28 40.34
C GLU A 30 -9.73 -17.00 41.22
N ASN A 31 -8.46 -16.91 40.85
CA ASN A 31 -7.43 -17.64 41.57
C ASN A 31 -6.97 -16.84 42.81
N GLU A 32 -7.34 -17.31 44.01
CA GLU A 32 -7.03 -16.70 45.30
C GLU A 32 -5.53 -16.56 45.62
N TYR A 33 -4.64 -17.24 44.82
CA TYR A 33 -3.20 -17.09 44.95
C TYR A 33 -2.68 -15.73 44.53
N TYR A 34 -3.41 -15.03 43.65
CA TYR A 34 -3.06 -13.67 43.15
C TYR A 34 -3.85 -12.61 43.86
N ASN A 35 -3.22 -11.46 44.12
CA ASN A 35 -3.94 -10.30 44.68
C ASN A 35 -4.96 -9.79 43.64
N LYS A 36 -6.23 -9.67 44.09
CA LYS A 36 -7.33 -9.19 43.25
C LYS A 36 -7.03 -7.80 42.63
N GLU A 37 -6.45 -6.87 43.43
CA GLU A 37 -6.11 -5.52 42.98
C GLU A 37 -5.06 -5.51 41.88
N ASP A 38 -4.06 -6.43 41.92
CA ASP A 38 -3.04 -6.53 40.89
C ASP A 38 -3.61 -7.08 39.56
N VAL A 39 -4.52 -8.07 39.65
CA VAL A 39 -5.19 -8.64 38.48
C VAL A 39 -6.12 -7.60 37.86
N GLU A 40 -6.86 -6.85 38.68
CA GLU A 40 -7.74 -5.76 38.26
C GLU A 40 -6.93 -4.64 37.58
N SER A 41 -5.82 -4.22 38.15
CA SER A 41 -4.92 -3.23 37.56
C SER A 41 -4.41 -3.65 36.18
N LEU A 42 -4.01 -4.92 36.04
CA LEU A 42 -3.57 -5.49 34.74
C LEU A 42 -4.72 -5.52 33.73
N LEU A 43 -5.96 -5.77 34.18
CA LEU A 43 -7.14 -5.73 33.33
C LEU A 43 -7.39 -4.32 32.80
N TYR A 44 -7.37 -3.30 33.65
CA TYR A 44 -7.51 -1.90 33.22
C TYR A 44 -6.41 -1.45 32.25
N GLU A 45 -5.13 -1.85 32.49
CA GLU A 45 -4.04 -1.59 31.55
C GLU A 45 -4.31 -2.25 30.18
N SER A 46 -4.81 -3.48 30.19
CA SER A 46 -5.12 -4.24 28.96
C SER A 46 -6.32 -3.63 28.21
N LEU A 47 -7.36 -3.18 28.94
CA LEU A 47 -8.49 -2.48 28.35
C LEU A 47 -8.08 -1.12 27.75
N ASN A 48 -7.17 -0.40 28.40
CA ASN A 48 -6.63 0.84 27.83
C ASN A 48 -5.91 0.58 26.50
N GLN A 49 -5.05 -0.45 26.44
CA GLN A 49 -4.38 -0.83 25.18
C GLN A 49 -5.39 -1.21 24.08
N LEU A 50 -6.46 -1.92 24.45
CA LEU A 50 -7.52 -2.29 23.54
C LEU A 50 -8.27 -1.06 22.99
N MET A 51 -8.53 -0.06 23.85
CA MET A 51 -9.15 1.20 23.46
C MET A 51 -8.27 2.03 22.52
N GLU A 52 -6.95 2.12 22.78
CA GLU A 52 -6.01 2.80 21.89
C GLU A 52 -5.99 2.15 20.49
N LEU A 53 -6.02 0.81 20.44
CA LEU A 53 -6.14 0.07 19.18
C LEU A 53 -7.51 0.31 18.51
N ALA A 54 -8.59 0.39 19.27
CA ALA A 54 -9.91 0.66 18.74
C ALA A 54 -9.99 2.03 18.07
N VAL A 55 -9.42 3.07 18.68
CA VAL A 55 -9.38 4.42 18.12
C VAL A 55 -8.48 4.48 16.88
N SER A 56 -7.29 3.89 16.93
CA SER A 56 -6.31 3.94 15.82
C SER A 56 -6.72 3.13 14.60
N HIS A 57 -7.49 2.05 14.76
CA HIS A 57 -7.93 1.15 13.69
C HIS A 57 -9.43 1.25 13.40
N GLY A 58 -10.18 2.00 14.22
CA GLY A 58 -11.63 2.17 14.07
C GLY A 58 -12.42 0.92 14.37
N PHE A 59 -12.04 0.13 15.39
CA PHE A 59 -12.80 -1.06 15.78
C PHE A 59 -14.19 -0.68 16.27
N GLU A 60 -15.16 -1.57 16.09
CA GLU A 60 -16.55 -1.44 16.49
C GLU A 60 -17.12 -2.75 17.00
N GLY A 61 -18.17 -2.68 17.82
CA GLY A 61 -18.79 -3.84 18.46
C GLY A 61 -17.86 -4.45 19.50
N ASN A 62 -17.72 -5.76 19.54
CA ASN A 62 -16.83 -6.41 20.49
C ASN A 62 -15.36 -6.14 20.14
N LEU A 63 -14.69 -5.34 20.99
CA LEU A 63 -13.31 -4.91 20.75
C LEU A 63 -12.31 -6.06 20.86
N TRP A 64 -12.56 -7.02 21.74
CA TRP A 64 -11.71 -8.21 21.85
C TRP A 64 -11.77 -9.07 20.57
N HIS A 65 -12.96 -9.31 20.04
CA HIS A 65 -13.13 -9.99 18.76
C HIS A 65 -12.46 -9.22 17.61
N SER A 66 -12.58 -7.90 17.59
CA SER A 66 -11.92 -7.04 16.61
C SER A 66 -10.41 -7.13 16.71
N PHE A 67 -9.85 -7.16 17.92
CA PHE A 67 -8.42 -7.35 18.15
C PHE A 67 -7.93 -8.73 17.70
N LEU A 68 -8.66 -9.80 18.03
CA LEU A 68 -8.29 -11.15 17.57
C LEU A 68 -8.36 -11.28 16.04
N ALA A 69 -9.36 -10.70 15.40
CA ALA A 69 -9.43 -10.62 13.94
C ALA A 69 -8.24 -9.81 13.38
N PHE A 70 -7.89 -8.68 13.99
CA PHE A 70 -6.75 -7.85 13.59
C PHE A 70 -5.42 -8.62 13.66
N ILE A 71 -5.15 -9.35 14.73
CA ILE A 71 -3.91 -10.14 14.83
C ILE A 71 -3.84 -11.27 13.81
N LEU A 72 -4.98 -11.93 13.48
CA LEU A 72 -5.05 -12.95 12.45
C LEU A 72 -4.76 -12.37 11.06
N VAL A 73 -5.35 -11.21 10.74
CA VAL A 73 -5.14 -10.53 9.45
C VAL A 73 -3.68 -10.11 9.27
N ASN A 74 -2.99 -9.72 10.34
CA ASN A 74 -1.62 -9.21 10.28
C ASN A 74 -0.54 -10.30 10.47
N ASN A 75 -0.89 -11.50 10.92
CA ASN A 75 0.10 -12.54 11.22
C ASN A 75 0.58 -13.29 9.97
N GLU A 76 1.76 -12.93 9.49
CA GLU A 76 2.42 -13.58 8.36
C GLU A 76 3.18 -14.83 8.82
N ASN A 77 2.61 -16.01 8.63
CA ASN A 77 3.22 -17.29 8.95
C ASN A 77 3.19 -18.26 7.74
N ALA A 78 3.70 -19.48 7.91
CA ALA A 78 3.74 -20.47 6.82
C ALA A 78 2.36 -20.83 6.28
N TYR A 79 1.34 -20.94 7.17
CA TYR A 79 -0.03 -21.25 6.76
C TYR A 79 -0.70 -20.07 6.05
N SER A 80 -0.65 -18.87 6.63
CA SER A 80 -1.30 -17.70 6.07
C SER A 80 -0.76 -17.34 4.68
N LYS A 81 0.57 -17.44 4.49
CA LYS A 81 1.21 -17.24 3.16
C LYS A 81 0.84 -18.32 2.16
N ALA A 82 0.75 -19.57 2.59
CA ALA A 82 0.33 -20.65 1.70
C ALA A 82 -1.13 -20.49 1.26
N CYS A 83 -2.02 -20.08 2.17
CA CYS A 83 -3.44 -19.78 1.85
C CYS A 83 -3.57 -18.56 0.92
N GLU A 84 -2.76 -17.51 1.09
CA GLU A 84 -2.70 -16.37 0.17
C GLU A 84 -2.41 -16.81 -1.27
N ILE A 85 -1.49 -17.77 -1.45
CA ILE A 85 -1.03 -18.20 -2.77
C ILE A 85 -1.98 -19.23 -3.39
N ARG A 86 -2.46 -20.19 -2.62
CA ARG A 86 -3.16 -21.39 -3.11
C ARG A 86 -4.63 -21.47 -2.70
N GLY A 87 -5.04 -20.64 -1.74
CA GLY A 87 -6.33 -20.78 -1.07
C GLY A 87 -6.28 -21.91 -0.05
N GLU A 88 -7.13 -22.91 -0.17
CA GLU A 88 -7.12 -24.06 0.71
C GLU A 88 -5.82 -24.87 0.55
N VAL A 89 -5.19 -25.22 1.68
CA VAL A 89 -3.91 -25.91 1.73
C VAL A 89 -4.11 -27.33 2.26
N GLU A 90 -3.55 -28.29 1.55
CA GLU A 90 -3.57 -29.70 1.96
C GLU A 90 -2.35 -30.07 2.83
N GLY A 91 -2.45 -31.17 3.57
CA GLY A 91 -1.33 -31.76 4.31
C GLY A 91 -1.34 -31.50 5.82
N SER A 92 -0.25 -31.92 6.49
CA SER A 92 -0.14 -31.92 7.96
C SER A 92 -0.20 -30.52 8.60
N ILE A 93 0.07 -29.46 7.83
CA ILE A 93 -0.04 -28.07 8.31
C ILE A 93 -1.47 -27.77 8.79
N ASN A 94 -2.49 -28.44 8.22
CA ASN A 94 -3.89 -28.30 8.64
C ASN A 94 -4.14 -28.79 10.07
N GLN A 95 -3.45 -29.84 10.51
CA GLN A 95 -3.56 -30.32 11.88
C GLN A 95 -2.93 -29.33 12.87
N ILE A 96 -1.79 -28.74 12.48
CA ILE A 96 -1.09 -27.75 13.30
C ILE A 96 -1.92 -26.47 13.41
N VAL A 97 -2.50 -26.00 12.31
CA VAL A 97 -3.32 -24.79 12.34
C VAL A 97 -4.64 -24.99 13.09
N LEU A 98 -5.25 -26.19 13.01
CA LEU A 98 -6.44 -26.49 13.81
C LEU A 98 -6.12 -26.45 15.31
N HIS A 99 -4.95 -26.95 15.72
CA HIS A 99 -4.48 -26.80 17.10
C HIS A 99 -4.39 -25.33 17.53
N ASP A 100 -3.81 -24.48 16.68
CA ASP A 100 -3.68 -23.04 16.98
C ASP A 100 -5.06 -22.35 16.98
N PHE A 101 -5.93 -22.71 16.04
CA PHE A 101 -7.29 -22.14 16.01
C PHE A 101 -8.18 -22.62 17.16
N GLU A 102 -7.98 -23.82 17.70
CA GLU A 102 -8.63 -24.22 18.96
C GLU A 102 -8.29 -23.25 20.10
N ILE A 103 -7.02 -22.86 20.20
CA ILE A 103 -6.56 -21.91 21.22
C ILE A 103 -7.19 -20.55 20.98
N ILE A 104 -7.06 -20.01 19.74
CA ILE A 104 -7.55 -18.68 19.41
C ILE A 104 -9.09 -18.62 19.55
N LYS A 105 -9.81 -19.66 19.10
CA LYS A 105 -11.26 -19.72 19.25
C LYS A 105 -11.67 -19.76 20.71
N SER A 106 -10.94 -20.48 21.58
CA SER A 106 -11.26 -20.48 23.01
C SER A 106 -11.09 -19.10 23.67
N LEU A 107 -10.20 -18.25 23.14
CA LEU A 107 -10.05 -16.86 23.56
C LEU A 107 -11.17 -15.98 22.97
N PHE A 108 -11.57 -16.28 21.75
CA PHE A 108 -12.66 -15.57 21.06
C PHE A 108 -14.01 -15.82 21.75
N ASP A 109 -14.28 -17.06 22.16
CA ASP A 109 -15.53 -17.46 22.80
C ASP A 109 -15.59 -17.12 24.32
N PHE A 110 -14.59 -16.42 24.86
CA PHE A 110 -14.56 -16.07 26.27
C PHE A 110 -15.65 -15.05 26.62
N ASP A 111 -16.41 -15.36 27.66
CA ASP A 111 -17.47 -14.50 28.17
C ASP A 111 -16.93 -13.42 29.12
N PHE A 112 -16.84 -12.19 28.62
CA PHE A 112 -16.39 -11.03 29.38
C PHE A 112 -17.36 -10.64 30.54
N GLY A 113 -18.61 -11.07 30.50
CA GLY A 113 -19.56 -10.90 31.58
C GLY A 113 -19.08 -11.51 32.91
N LYS A 114 -18.24 -12.54 32.84
CA LYS A 114 -17.61 -13.15 34.02
C LYS A 114 -16.62 -12.19 34.70
N LEU A 115 -15.78 -11.51 33.92
CA LEU A 115 -14.86 -10.50 34.45
C LEU A 115 -15.61 -9.29 34.99
N ALA A 116 -16.63 -8.82 34.26
CA ALA A 116 -17.49 -7.72 34.71
C ALA A 116 -18.13 -8.00 36.05
N SER A 117 -18.67 -9.22 36.21
CA SER A 117 -19.32 -9.61 37.48
C SER A 117 -18.31 -9.79 38.62
N TYR A 118 -17.13 -10.35 38.37
CA TYR A 118 -16.10 -10.60 39.40
C TYR A 118 -15.45 -9.32 39.92
N PHE A 119 -15.18 -8.35 39.01
CA PHE A 119 -14.55 -7.08 39.34
C PHE A 119 -15.54 -5.94 39.54
N GLU A 120 -16.86 -6.22 39.47
CA GLU A 120 -17.94 -5.21 39.61
C GLU A 120 -17.77 -4.03 38.62
N MET A 121 -17.49 -4.33 37.36
CA MET A 121 -17.15 -3.33 36.31
C MET A 121 -18.37 -2.96 35.48
N ASP A 122 -18.90 -1.75 35.63
CA ASP A 122 -20.02 -1.22 34.84
C ASP A 122 -19.62 -0.87 33.37
N CYS A 123 -18.34 -0.66 33.08
CA CYS A 123 -17.87 -0.23 31.76
C CYS A 123 -17.62 -1.38 30.77
N MET A 124 -17.78 -2.64 31.19
CA MET A 124 -17.46 -3.79 30.33
C MET A 124 -18.38 -3.90 29.12
N ASP A 125 -19.64 -3.48 29.25
CA ASP A 125 -20.61 -3.43 28.15
C ASP A 125 -20.11 -2.52 27.02
N ALA A 126 -19.44 -1.41 27.35
CA ALA A 126 -18.84 -0.52 26.36
C ALA A 126 -17.67 -1.14 25.61
N ILE A 127 -17.02 -2.17 26.17
CA ILE A 127 -15.93 -2.93 25.49
C ILE A 127 -16.51 -4.00 24.57
N THR A 128 -17.62 -4.60 24.95
CA THR A 128 -18.27 -5.68 24.17
C THR A 128 -19.22 -5.16 23.09
N ASP A 129 -19.71 -3.93 23.23
CA ASP A 129 -20.56 -3.24 22.23
C ASP A 129 -20.09 -1.80 21.96
N TYR A 130 -18.82 -1.66 21.60
CA TYR A 130 -18.19 -0.36 21.39
C TYR A 130 -18.68 0.33 20.12
N GLN A 131 -19.04 1.60 20.26
CA GLN A 131 -19.37 2.47 19.14
C GLN A 131 -18.24 3.48 18.90
N SER A 132 -17.66 3.45 17.70
CA SER A 132 -16.59 4.37 17.35
C SER A 132 -17.07 5.81 17.31
N MET A 133 -16.19 6.76 17.65
CA MET A 133 -16.52 8.19 17.62
C MET A 133 -17.00 8.60 16.22
N THR A 134 -18.20 9.16 16.17
CA THR A 134 -18.77 9.77 14.96
C THR A 134 -18.14 11.15 14.77
N GLY A 135 -17.12 11.25 13.96
CA GLY A 135 -16.44 12.50 13.65
C GLY A 135 -15.63 12.43 12.36
N SER A 136 -15.49 13.56 11.68
CA SER A 136 -14.83 13.70 10.38
C SER A 136 -13.30 13.53 10.39
N GLY A 137 -12.70 13.13 11.49
CA GLY A 137 -11.27 12.86 11.60
C GLY A 137 -10.93 11.52 10.96
N LYS A 138 -10.21 11.53 9.83
CA LYS A 138 -9.66 10.33 9.21
C LYS A 138 -8.47 9.81 10.02
N ILE A 139 -8.73 9.22 11.18
CA ILE A 139 -7.68 8.67 12.05
C ILE A 139 -7.24 7.29 11.55
N PHE A 140 -8.11 6.55 10.86
CA PHE A 140 -7.86 5.18 10.42
C PHE A 140 -8.26 4.96 8.95
N ASN A 141 -7.72 3.89 8.35
CA ASN A 141 -8.07 3.48 6.98
C ASN A 141 -9.41 2.73 6.99
N LYS A 142 -10.47 3.39 6.48
CA LYS A 142 -11.84 2.85 6.44
C LYS A 142 -11.91 1.44 5.85
N ARG A 143 -11.18 1.16 4.78
CA ARG A 143 -11.19 -0.11 4.10
C ARG A 143 -10.55 -1.23 4.91
N ILE A 144 -9.44 -0.94 5.62
CA ILE A 144 -8.81 -1.92 6.53
C ILE A 144 -9.78 -2.25 7.65
N LYS A 145 -10.42 -1.24 8.24
CA LYS A 145 -11.50 -1.41 9.21
C LYS A 145 -12.60 -2.34 8.69
N GLU A 146 -13.13 -2.05 7.49
CA GLU A 146 -14.21 -2.84 6.88
C GLU A 146 -13.81 -4.31 6.72
N ARG A 147 -12.58 -4.60 6.29
CA ARG A 147 -12.09 -5.97 6.13
C ARG A 147 -11.89 -6.71 7.45
N ILE A 148 -11.33 -6.03 8.45
CA ILE A 148 -11.19 -6.63 9.79
C ILE A 148 -12.58 -6.92 10.37
N ASN A 149 -13.54 -6.01 10.21
CA ASN A 149 -14.90 -6.21 10.66
C ASN A 149 -15.62 -7.34 9.91
N GLU A 150 -15.42 -7.47 8.60
CA GLU A 150 -15.95 -8.59 7.82
C GLU A 150 -15.43 -9.94 8.32
N LEU A 151 -14.12 -10.05 8.57
CA LEU A 151 -13.56 -11.26 9.16
C LEU A 151 -14.14 -11.52 10.56
N LYS A 152 -14.16 -10.49 11.42
CA LYS A 152 -14.74 -10.61 12.78
C LYS A 152 -16.15 -11.20 12.74
N LEU A 153 -17.04 -10.67 11.92
CA LEU A 153 -18.42 -11.17 11.80
C LEU A 153 -18.50 -12.62 11.33
N LYS A 154 -17.63 -13.03 10.41
CA LYS A 154 -17.53 -14.44 9.98
C LYS A 154 -17.02 -15.35 11.11
N LEU A 155 -16.09 -14.88 11.92
CA LEU A 155 -15.58 -15.62 13.08
C LEU A 155 -16.65 -15.73 14.18
N GLU A 156 -17.41 -14.68 14.44
CA GLU A 156 -18.56 -14.68 15.36
C GLU A 156 -19.65 -15.66 14.95
N ALA A 157 -19.87 -15.82 13.65
CA ALA A 157 -20.85 -16.76 13.10
C ALA A 157 -20.35 -18.23 13.12
N SER A 158 -19.05 -18.48 13.34
CA SER A 158 -18.50 -19.84 13.35
C SER A 158 -18.82 -20.57 14.64
N THR A 159 -19.43 -21.75 14.53
CA THR A 159 -19.82 -22.55 15.69
C THR A 159 -18.72 -23.49 16.18
N ASP A 160 -17.80 -23.85 15.29
CA ASP A 160 -16.71 -24.79 15.59
C ASP A 160 -15.36 -24.29 15.02
N VAL A 161 -14.30 -25.03 15.34
CA VAL A 161 -12.93 -24.71 14.91
C VAL A 161 -12.74 -24.85 13.40
N SER A 162 -13.51 -25.75 12.76
CA SER A 162 -13.44 -25.93 11.31
C SER A 162 -14.00 -24.71 10.58
N GLY A 163 -15.19 -24.25 10.96
CA GLY A 163 -15.79 -23.02 10.41
C GLY A 163 -14.94 -21.77 10.68
N PHE A 164 -14.29 -21.70 11.85
CA PHE A 164 -13.35 -20.65 12.17
C PHE A 164 -12.13 -20.66 11.23
N LYS A 165 -11.53 -21.85 11.00
CA LYS A 165 -10.44 -22.06 10.03
C LYS A 165 -10.87 -21.64 8.63
N ASP A 166 -12.06 -22.07 8.18
CA ASP A 166 -12.54 -21.81 6.83
C ASP A 166 -12.73 -20.31 6.59
N ALA A 167 -13.26 -19.58 7.58
CA ALA A 167 -13.40 -18.13 7.52
C ALA A 167 -12.04 -17.41 7.37
N VAL A 168 -11.03 -17.82 8.16
CA VAL A 168 -9.68 -17.25 8.09
C VAL A 168 -9.00 -17.62 6.77
N THR A 169 -9.13 -18.87 6.31
CA THR A 169 -8.55 -19.34 5.05
C THR A 169 -9.13 -18.60 3.85
N ALA A 170 -10.47 -18.42 3.81
CA ALA A 170 -11.12 -17.64 2.77
C ALA A 170 -10.65 -16.18 2.77
N PHE A 171 -10.49 -15.59 3.96
CA PHE A 171 -9.96 -14.23 4.07
C PHE A 171 -8.55 -14.12 3.48
N TYR A 172 -7.63 -15.03 3.81
CA TYR A 172 -6.28 -15.01 3.26
C TYR A 172 -6.24 -15.21 1.75
N LYS A 173 -7.13 -16.06 1.22
CA LYS A 173 -7.28 -16.26 -0.23
C LYS A 173 -7.76 -14.99 -0.94
N ASP A 174 -8.76 -14.32 -0.39
CA ASP A 174 -9.45 -13.21 -1.05
C ASP A 174 -8.69 -11.88 -0.89
N PHE A 175 -8.11 -11.66 0.28
CA PHE A 175 -7.50 -10.38 0.65
C PHE A 175 -6.00 -10.45 0.94
N GLY A 176 -5.45 -11.66 1.12
CA GLY A 176 -4.07 -11.89 1.53
C GLY A 176 -3.82 -11.65 3.01
N VAL A 177 -2.55 -11.61 3.40
CA VAL A 177 -2.12 -11.50 4.79
C VAL A 177 -1.12 -10.38 5.00
N GLY A 178 -1.16 -9.79 6.18
CA GLY A 178 -0.20 -8.79 6.63
C GLY A 178 -0.28 -7.48 5.85
N LYS A 179 0.79 -6.70 5.97
CA LYS A 179 0.85 -5.36 5.35
C LYS A 179 0.61 -5.37 3.84
N LEU A 180 1.12 -6.39 3.13
CA LEU A 180 0.94 -6.49 1.67
C LEU A 180 -0.50 -6.79 1.25
N GLY A 181 -1.27 -7.48 2.08
CA GLY A 181 -2.71 -7.70 1.88
C GLY A 181 -3.53 -6.43 2.07
N LEU A 182 -3.22 -5.66 3.10
CA LEU A 182 -4.04 -4.56 3.57
C LEU A 182 -3.76 -3.22 2.88
N HIS A 183 -2.54 -2.97 2.38
CA HIS A 183 -2.14 -1.68 1.83
C HIS A 183 -1.88 -1.73 0.32
N LYS A 184 -2.06 -0.58 -0.35
CA LYS A 184 -1.89 -0.45 -1.82
C LYS A 184 -0.48 -0.05 -2.21
N ALA A 185 0.18 0.77 -1.39
CA ALA A 185 1.50 1.30 -1.70
C ALA A 185 2.40 1.28 -0.49
N PHE A 186 3.67 1.21 -0.81
CA PHE A 186 4.76 1.00 0.13
C PHE A 186 5.94 1.88 -0.25
N ARG A 187 6.83 2.06 0.71
CA ARG A 187 8.16 2.64 0.53
C ARG A 187 9.19 1.77 1.23
N ILE A 188 10.45 2.01 0.94
CA ILE A 188 11.56 1.31 1.56
C ILE A 188 12.07 2.13 2.75
N GLN A 189 12.39 1.46 3.85
CA GLN A 189 13.09 2.01 5.00
C GLN A 189 14.17 1.02 5.45
N HIS A 190 15.25 1.54 6.07
CA HIS A 190 16.25 0.71 6.72
C HIS A 190 15.95 0.66 8.22
N ARG A 191 15.98 -0.55 8.78
CA ARG A 191 15.96 -0.77 10.24
C ARG A 191 17.37 -0.70 10.83
N GLU A 192 17.44 -0.69 12.15
CA GLU A 192 18.68 -0.94 12.88
C GLU A 192 19.33 -2.24 12.37
N LYS A 193 20.54 -2.21 11.83
CA LYS A 193 21.30 -3.27 11.13
C LYS A 193 21.24 -3.26 9.61
N GLU A 194 20.85 -2.15 8.97
CA GLU A 194 20.81 -2.02 7.51
C GLU A 194 19.85 -2.98 6.78
N GLU A 195 18.95 -3.65 7.50
CA GLU A 195 17.95 -4.52 6.88
C GLU A 195 16.89 -3.68 6.15
N VAL A 196 16.65 -4.02 4.89
CA VAL A 196 15.66 -3.36 4.03
C VAL A 196 14.26 -3.81 4.43
N GLU A 197 13.41 -2.86 4.83
CA GLU A 197 12.02 -3.12 5.15
C GLU A 197 11.08 -2.39 4.18
N ILE A 198 10.08 -3.12 3.69
CA ILE A 198 8.96 -2.57 2.91
C ILE A 198 7.90 -2.11 3.92
N VAL A 199 7.64 -0.80 4.02
CA VAL A 199 6.67 -0.22 4.95
C VAL A 199 5.49 0.40 4.21
N PRO A 200 4.25 0.31 4.75
CA PRO A 200 3.09 0.83 4.07
C PRO A 200 3.05 2.36 4.04
N ILE A 201 2.53 2.92 2.94
CA ILE A 201 2.13 4.32 2.84
C ILE A 201 0.62 4.37 3.12
N THR A 202 0.24 4.93 4.26
CA THR A 202 -1.14 4.92 4.73
C THR A 202 -2.02 5.98 4.04
N ASN A 203 -1.43 7.10 3.63
CA ASN A 203 -2.15 8.22 3.05
C ASN A 203 -1.74 8.45 1.58
N ILE A 204 -2.38 7.70 0.68
CA ILE A 204 -2.18 7.86 -0.76
C ILE A 204 -3.29 8.73 -1.32
N ALA A 205 -2.94 9.66 -2.23
CA ALA A 205 -3.93 10.47 -2.91
C ALA A 205 -4.96 9.58 -3.66
N HIS A 206 -6.24 9.80 -3.38
CA HIS A 206 -7.35 9.13 -4.06
C HIS A 206 -7.59 9.76 -5.44
N VAL A 207 -6.67 9.51 -6.38
CA VAL A 207 -6.79 9.95 -7.76
C VAL A 207 -7.25 8.81 -8.65
N LYS A 208 -8.09 9.13 -9.64
CA LYS A 208 -8.52 8.22 -10.71
C LYS A 208 -7.90 8.67 -12.03
N LEU A 209 -7.82 7.78 -13.02
CA LEU A 209 -7.35 8.14 -14.35
C LEU A 209 -8.28 9.17 -15.03
N ASP A 210 -9.56 9.13 -14.71
CA ASP A 210 -10.55 10.10 -15.21
C ASP A 210 -10.35 11.51 -14.64
N ASP A 211 -9.67 11.64 -13.50
CA ASP A 211 -9.30 12.95 -12.94
C ASP A 211 -8.23 13.68 -13.78
N LEU A 212 -7.52 12.94 -14.62
CA LEU A 212 -6.52 13.48 -15.54
C LEU A 212 -7.19 13.81 -16.87
N VAL A 213 -7.43 15.08 -17.12
CA VAL A 213 -8.08 15.57 -18.34
C VAL A 213 -7.12 15.49 -19.53
N GLY A 214 -7.55 14.88 -20.62
CA GLY A 214 -6.74 14.66 -21.80
C GLY A 214 -5.85 13.41 -21.69
N TYR A 215 -4.86 13.31 -22.58
CA TYR A 215 -3.87 12.23 -22.64
C TYR A 215 -4.48 10.82 -22.88
N GLU A 216 -5.59 10.71 -23.60
CA GLU A 216 -6.35 9.46 -23.76
C GLU A 216 -5.49 8.32 -24.33
N LEU A 217 -4.68 8.59 -25.35
CA LEU A 217 -3.77 7.58 -25.93
C LEU A 217 -2.67 7.15 -24.94
N ALA A 218 -2.16 8.08 -24.15
CA ALA A 218 -1.15 7.78 -23.12
C ALA A 218 -1.75 6.96 -21.98
N LYS A 219 -2.93 7.33 -21.50
CA LYS A 219 -3.68 6.58 -20.49
C LYS A 219 -4.01 5.18 -20.99
N GLN A 220 -4.48 5.02 -22.21
CA GLN A 220 -4.83 3.72 -22.78
C GLN A 220 -3.62 2.78 -22.84
N LYS A 221 -2.46 3.25 -23.32
CA LYS A 221 -1.22 2.45 -23.33
C LYS A 221 -0.80 2.00 -21.93
N LEU A 222 -0.94 2.88 -20.94
CA LEU A 222 -0.62 2.56 -19.54
C LEU A 222 -1.60 1.51 -18.99
N ILE A 223 -2.89 1.65 -19.27
CA ILE A 223 -3.95 0.72 -18.91
C ILE A 223 -3.67 -0.65 -19.54
N ASP A 224 -3.47 -0.72 -20.86
CA ASP A 224 -3.29 -1.98 -21.58
C ASP A 224 -2.10 -2.78 -21.04
N ASN A 225 -0.97 -2.12 -20.78
CA ASN A 225 0.22 -2.77 -20.21
C ASN A 225 -0.04 -3.25 -18.77
N THR A 226 -0.74 -2.43 -17.97
CA THR A 226 -1.05 -2.78 -16.57
C THR A 226 -2.09 -3.91 -16.50
N GLU A 227 -3.11 -3.90 -17.36
CA GLU A 227 -4.10 -4.97 -17.43
C GLU A 227 -3.49 -6.30 -17.86
N ALA A 228 -2.61 -6.29 -18.85
CA ALA A 228 -1.87 -7.48 -19.24
C ALA A 228 -1.10 -8.06 -18.03
N PHE A 229 -0.42 -7.20 -17.28
CA PHE A 229 0.33 -7.59 -16.09
C PHE A 229 -0.55 -8.17 -14.98
N VAL A 230 -1.62 -7.48 -14.62
CA VAL A 230 -2.53 -7.92 -13.55
C VAL A 230 -3.25 -9.22 -13.93
N ASN A 231 -3.55 -9.43 -15.21
CA ASN A 231 -4.12 -10.67 -15.73
C ASN A 231 -3.10 -11.82 -15.88
N GLY A 232 -1.85 -11.64 -15.41
CA GLY A 232 -0.82 -12.67 -15.51
C GLY A 232 -0.25 -12.90 -16.90
N LYS A 233 -0.55 -12.00 -17.86
CA LYS A 233 0.04 -12.01 -19.20
C LYS A 233 1.41 -11.34 -19.19
N GLN A 234 2.20 -11.55 -20.24
CA GLN A 234 3.45 -10.83 -20.41
C GLN A 234 3.20 -9.33 -20.54
N ALA A 235 3.96 -8.54 -19.78
CA ALA A 235 3.90 -7.09 -19.78
C ALA A 235 5.32 -6.52 -19.62
N ASN A 236 5.48 -5.24 -19.94
CA ASN A 236 6.79 -4.62 -19.97
C ASN A 236 6.98 -3.60 -18.83
N ASN A 237 8.24 -3.33 -18.48
CA ASN A 237 8.57 -2.14 -17.75
C ASN A 237 8.11 -0.90 -18.52
N CYS A 238 7.66 0.14 -17.81
CA CYS A 238 7.05 1.31 -18.43
C CYS A 238 7.76 2.59 -18.01
N LEU A 239 8.12 3.43 -19.01
CA LEU A 239 8.64 4.77 -18.77
C LEU A 239 7.63 5.81 -19.27
N LEU A 240 7.13 6.65 -18.34
CA LEU A 240 6.34 7.83 -18.65
C LEU A 240 7.29 9.04 -18.71
N TYR A 241 7.44 9.64 -19.89
CA TYR A 241 8.37 10.76 -20.06
C TYR A 241 7.69 11.98 -20.71
N GLY A 242 8.26 13.15 -20.53
CA GLY A 242 7.76 14.39 -21.13
C GLY A 242 7.71 15.55 -20.15
N ASP A 243 6.94 16.58 -20.46
CA ASP A 243 6.98 17.85 -19.75
C ASP A 243 6.53 17.77 -18.30
N ALA A 244 7.05 18.67 -17.47
CA ALA A 244 6.68 18.74 -16.06
C ALA A 244 5.21 19.13 -15.88
N GLY A 245 4.55 18.57 -14.84
CA GLY A 245 3.17 18.92 -14.52
C GLY A 245 2.09 18.35 -15.45
N THR A 246 2.43 17.39 -16.32
CA THR A 246 1.51 16.77 -17.30
C THR A 246 0.75 15.55 -16.77
N GLY A 247 0.95 15.17 -15.48
CA GLY A 247 0.19 14.12 -14.85
C GLY A 247 0.85 12.73 -14.86
N LYS A 248 2.13 12.59 -15.23
CA LYS A 248 2.87 11.31 -15.25
C LYS A 248 2.77 10.53 -13.92
N SER A 249 3.21 11.15 -12.82
CA SER A 249 3.17 10.55 -11.48
C SER A 249 1.73 10.32 -10.99
N THR A 250 0.81 11.22 -11.35
CA THR A 250 -0.62 11.09 -11.06
C THR A 250 -1.22 9.86 -11.72
N SER A 251 -0.84 9.56 -12.98
CA SER A 251 -1.31 8.39 -13.73
C SER A 251 -0.88 7.09 -13.05
N ILE A 252 0.36 7.00 -12.54
CA ILE A 252 0.83 5.81 -11.83
C ILE A 252 0.10 5.62 -10.49
N LYS A 253 -0.15 6.72 -9.75
CA LYS A 253 -0.94 6.66 -8.51
C LYS A 253 -2.39 6.23 -8.80
N ALA A 254 -2.97 6.70 -9.89
CA ALA A 254 -4.31 6.31 -10.31
C ALA A 254 -4.40 4.81 -10.68
N ILE A 255 -3.41 4.28 -11.40
CA ILE A 255 -3.29 2.84 -11.70
C ILE A 255 -3.22 2.02 -10.41
N ALA A 256 -2.43 2.44 -9.42
CA ALA A 256 -2.37 1.74 -8.13
C ALA A 256 -3.73 1.71 -7.42
N ASN A 257 -4.50 2.80 -7.50
CA ASN A 257 -5.84 2.85 -6.93
C ASN A 257 -6.83 1.94 -7.69
N GLN A 258 -6.78 1.95 -9.02
CA GLN A 258 -7.71 1.22 -9.88
C GLN A 258 -7.54 -0.30 -9.82
N TYR A 259 -6.29 -0.78 -9.76
CA TYR A 259 -5.98 -2.21 -9.86
C TYR A 259 -5.64 -2.86 -8.52
N TYR A 260 -5.73 -2.14 -7.41
CA TYR A 260 -5.45 -2.70 -6.08
C TYR A 260 -6.30 -3.93 -5.76
N ASP A 261 -7.62 -3.88 -6.02
CA ASP A 261 -8.54 -5.00 -5.75
C ASP A 261 -8.27 -6.22 -6.64
N ARG A 262 -7.53 -6.02 -7.72
CA ARG A 262 -7.04 -7.08 -8.61
C ARG A 262 -5.62 -7.51 -8.26
N GLY A 263 -5.16 -7.20 -7.05
CA GLY A 263 -3.88 -7.65 -6.50
C GLY A 263 -2.67 -6.80 -6.86
N LEU A 264 -2.83 -5.60 -7.44
CA LEU A 264 -1.72 -4.70 -7.71
C LEU A 264 -1.22 -4.00 -6.44
N ARG A 265 0.09 -3.92 -6.29
CA ARG A 265 0.79 -3.20 -5.21
C ARG A 265 1.87 -2.30 -5.79
N LEU A 266 2.02 -1.11 -5.23
CA LEU A 266 3.02 -0.14 -5.64
C LEU A 266 4.10 -0.03 -4.57
N ILE A 267 5.38 -0.10 -4.96
CA ILE A 267 6.52 0.14 -4.06
C ILE A 267 7.29 1.33 -4.60
N GLU A 268 7.25 2.43 -3.88
CA GLU A 268 8.01 3.63 -4.21
C GLU A 268 9.46 3.46 -3.79
N VAL A 269 10.38 3.67 -4.72
CA VAL A 269 11.82 3.55 -4.51
C VAL A 269 12.50 4.81 -4.99
N TYR A 270 13.24 5.44 -4.10
CA TYR A 270 14.03 6.62 -4.42
C TYR A 270 15.39 6.23 -5.00
N LYS A 271 15.97 7.11 -5.79
CA LYS A 271 17.23 6.88 -6.51
C LYS A 271 18.37 6.36 -5.60
N HIS A 272 18.55 6.95 -4.43
CA HIS A 272 19.58 6.51 -3.46
C HIS A 272 19.35 5.11 -2.88
N GLN A 273 18.17 4.51 -3.10
CA GLN A 273 17.80 3.17 -2.64
C GLN A 273 17.92 2.09 -3.74
N PHE A 274 18.50 2.40 -4.89
CA PHE A 274 18.59 1.43 -5.98
C PHE A 274 19.52 0.25 -5.67
N CYS A 275 20.47 0.40 -4.76
CA CYS A 275 21.26 -0.70 -4.24
C CYS A 275 20.40 -1.78 -3.54
N ASP A 276 19.26 -1.40 -2.99
CA ASP A 276 18.37 -2.26 -2.20
C ASP A 276 17.35 -3.03 -3.08
N LEU A 277 17.29 -2.75 -4.37
CA LEU A 277 16.27 -3.32 -5.27
C LEU A 277 16.26 -4.85 -5.28
N ASN A 278 17.41 -5.50 -5.18
CA ASN A 278 17.48 -6.96 -5.14
C ASN A 278 16.84 -7.51 -3.85
N ASP A 279 17.06 -6.87 -2.72
CA ASP A 279 16.50 -7.28 -1.43
C ASP A 279 14.99 -7.04 -1.38
N VAL A 280 14.52 -5.95 -1.97
CA VAL A 280 13.09 -5.70 -2.16
C VAL A 280 12.45 -6.78 -3.03
N ILE A 281 13.06 -7.10 -4.18
CA ILE A 281 12.55 -8.13 -5.09
C ILE A 281 12.54 -9.50 -4.41
N ALA A 282 13.58 -9.84 -3.63
CA ALA A 282 13.64 -11.09 -2.88
C ALA A 282 12.48 -11.26 -1.90
N GLN A 283 12.04 -10.17 -1.25
CA GLN A 283 10.91 -10.17 -0.30
C GLN A 283 9.54 -10.38 -0.99
N ILE A 284 9.39 -9.95 -2.25
CA ILE A 284 8.09 -9.92 -2.95
C ILE A 284 7.94 -10.97 -4.05
N LYS A 285 9.02 -11.56 -4.55
CA LYS A 285 9.00 -12.47 -5.70
C LYS A 285 8.11 -13.70 -5.54
N ASN A 286 7.90 -14.16 -4.31
CA ASN A 286 7.10 -15.34 -4.00
C ASN A 286 5.71 -14.99 -3.43
N ARG A 287 5.27 -13.74 -3.53
CA ARG A 287 3.94 -13.31 -3.05
C ARG A 287 2.93 -13.38 -4.20
N ASN A 288 1.66 -13.58 -3.85
CA ASN A 288 0.56 -13.70 -4.83
C ASN A 288 0.05 -12.35 -5.37
N TYR A 289 0.82 -11.29 -5.22
CA TYR A 289 0.47 -9.96 -5.74
C TYR A 289 1.30 -9.62 -6.97
N LYS A 290 0.81 -8.67 -7.73
CA LYS A 290 1.55 -8.00 -8.81
C LYS A 290 2.14 -6.71 -8.26
N PHE A 291 3.46 -6.55 -8.38
CA PHE A 291 4.17 -5.40 -7.83
C PHE A 291 4.68 -4.51 -8.94
N ILE A 292 4.39 -3.22 -8.81
CA ILE A 292 5.05 -2.17 -9.60
C ILE A 292 6.05 -1.48 -8.68
N ILE A 293 7.34 -1.60 -8.98
CA ILE A 293 8.38 -0.77 -8.38
C ILE A 293 8.33 0.58 -9.10
N TYR A 294 7.99 1.61 -8.36
CA TYR A 294 7.77 2.96 -8.87
C TYR A 294 8.95 3.88 -8.56
N MET A 295 9.46 4.53 -9.60
CA MET A 295 10.56 5.49 -9.54
C MET A 295 10.08 6.83 -10.09
N ASP A 296 9.96 7.85 -9.22
CA ASP A 296 9.51 9.17 -9.63
C ASP A 296 10.70 10.05 -10.03
N ASP A 297 10.49 10.85 -11.08
CA ASP A 297 11.44 11.83 -11.63
C ASP A 297 12.85 11.25 -11.90
N LEU A 298 12.86 10.08 -12.56
CA LEU A 298 14.08 9.36 -12.86
C LEU A 298 14.97 10.14 -13.83
N SER A 299 16.14 10.52 -13.37
CA SER A 299 17.19 11.14 -14.16
C SER A 299 18.56 10.83 -13.56
N PHE A 300 19.56 10.68 -14.40
CA PHE A 300 20.93 10.40 -13.97
C PHE A 300 21.88 11.44 -14.53
N GLU A 301 22.83 11.86 -13.72
CA GLU A 301 24.01 12.57 -14.18
C GLU A 301 25.06 11.52 -14.62
N GLU A 302 26.03 11.96 -15.38
CA GLU A 302 27.00 11.07 -16.05
C GLU A 302 27.83 10.20 -15.08
N PHE A 303 28.07 10.68 -13.88
CA PHE A 303 28.93 10.04 -12.88
C PHE A 303 28.18 9.20 -11.84
N GLU A 304 26.86 9.10 -11.94
CA GLU A 304 26.06 8.40 -10.92
C GLU A 304 26.11 6.90 -11.13
N ILE A 305 26.42 6.18 -10.06
CA ILE A 305 26.53 4.71 -10.05
C ILE A 305 25.16 4.03 -10.05
N GLU A 306 24.12 4.74 -9.61
CA GLU A 306 22.77 4.25 -9.39
C GLU A 306 22.13 3.69 -10.66
N TYR A 307 22.47 4.25 -11.83
CA TYR A 307 21.97 3.70 -13.10
C TYR A 307 22.45 2.27 -13.37
N LYS A 308 23.63 1.88 -12.85
CA LYS A 308 24.17 0.52 -13.00
C LYS A 308 23.36 -0.49 -12.20
N TYR A 309 22.93 -0.11 -10.98
CA TYR A 309 22.05 -0.96 -10.17
C TYR A 309 20.71 -1.16 -10.87
N LEU A 310 20.10 -0.09 -11.37
CA LEU A 310 18.84 -0.18 -12.10
C LEU A 310 18.98 -1.02 -13.38
N LYS A 311 20.06 -0.84 -14.14
CA LYS A 311 20.36 -1.61 -15.33
C LYS A 311 20.45 -3.10 -15.00
N ALA A 312 21.20 -3.48 -13.97
CA ALA A 312 21.35 -4.87 -13.54
C ALA A 312 20.00 -5.51 -13.15
N VAL A 313 19.13 -4.77 -12.48
CA VAL A 313 17.81 -5.27 -12.08
C VAL A 313 16.85 -5.39 -13.26
N ILE A 314 16.89 -4.44 -14.23
CA ILE A 314 16.02 -4.49 -15.41
C ILE A 314 16.44 -5.62 -16.37
N GLU A 315 17.74 -5.84 -16.54
CA GLU A 315 18.28 -6.90 -17.41
C GLU A 315 18.06 -8.29 -16.84
N GLY A 316 18.04 -8.39 -15.51
CA GLY A 316 18.14 -9.63 -14.80
C GLY A 316 19.55 -10.22 -14.95
N GLY A 317 20.13 -10.72 -13.86
CA GLY A 317 21.40 -11.44 -13.94
C GLY A 317 21.16 -12.90 -14.35
N LEU A 318 21.82 -13.83 -13.66
CA LEU A 318 21.56 -15.28 -13.82
C LEU A 318 20.17 -15.68 -13.30
N GLU A 319 19.60 -14.93 -12.37
CA GLU A 319 18.24 -15.14 -11.86
C GLU A 319 17.22 -14.46 -12.80
N LYS A 320 16.26 -15.25 -13.29
CA LYS A 320 15.16 -14.72 -14.11
C LYS A 320 14.37 -13.68 -13.32
N LYS A 321 14.09 -12.53 -13.93
CA LYS A 321 13.20 -11.52 -13.35
C LYS A 321 11.86 -12.16 -12.94
N PRO A 322 11.35 -11.94 -11.72
CA PRO A 322 10.06 -12.49 -11.31
C PRO A 322 8.92 -11.99 -12.19
N ASP A 323 8.00 -12.90 -12.56
CA ASP A 323 6.86 -12.59 -13.42
C ASP A 323 5.79 -11.74 -12.71
N ASN A 324 5.96 -11.49 -11.41
CA ASN A 324 5.07 -10.67 -10.59
C ASN A 324 5.62 -9.27 -10.28
N VAL A 325 6.74 -8.85 -10.92
CA VAL A 325 7.37 -7.54 -10.68
C VAL A 325 7.61 -6.78 -11.98
N LEU A 326 7.12 -5.56 -12.07
CA LEU A 326 7.45 -4.59 -13.12
C LEU A 326 8.05 -3.31 -12.53
N ILE A 327 8.79 -2.58 -13.34
CA ILE A 327 9.33 -1.26 -13.01
C ILE A 327 8.60 -0.22 -13.84
N TYR A 328 7.97 0.75 -13.16
CA TYR A 328 7.39 1.93 -13.78
C TYR A 328 8.16 3.16 -13.32
N ALA A 329 8.60 3.96 -14.26
CA ALA A 329 9.34 5.18 -13.96
C ALA A 329 8.70 6.40 -14.61
N THR A 330 8.83 7.55 -13.98
CA THR A 330 8.55 8.84 -14.62
C THR A 330 9.85 9.59 -14.87
N SER A 331 9.90 10.40 -15.92
CA SER A 331 11.02 11.29 -16.19
C SER A 331 10.56 12.57 -16.89
N ASN A 332 11.22 13.67 -16.60
CA ASN A 332 11.03 14.90 -17.34
C ASN A 332 11.87 14.95 -18.63
N ARG A 333 12.62 13.88 -18.91
CA ARG A 333 13.48 13.74 -20.09
C ARG A 333 13.20 12.41 -20.80
N ARG A 334 13.34 12.40 -22.11
CA ARG A 334 13.28 11.17 -22.90
C ARG A 334 14.50 10.29 -22.62
N HIS A 335 15.67 10.88 -22.62
CA HIS A 335 16.93 10.22 -22.30
C HIS A 335 17.20 10.38 -20.79
N LEU A 336 17.26 9.26 -20.08
CA LEU A 336 17.36 9.22 -18.62
C LEU A 336 18.70 9.73 -18.09
N ILE A 337 19.76 9.66 -18.91
CA ILE A 337 21.11 10.16 -18.58
C ILE A 337 21.33 11.47 -19.33
N ARG A 338 21.85 12.47 -18.64
CA ARG A 338 22.08 13.80 -19.20
C ARG A 338 23.17 13.75 -20.27
N GLU A 339 22.85 14.26 -21.46
CA GLU A 339 23.82 14.52 -22.52
C GLU A 339 24.45 15.89 -22.27
N THR A 340 25.77 15.98 -22.26
CA THR A 340 26.51 17.25 -22.23
C THR A 340 26.76 17.76 -23.65
N PHE A 341 26.98 19.08 -23.80
CA PHE A 341 27.29 19.65 -25.13
C PHE A 341 28.61 19.10 -25.71
N SER A 342 29.57 18.68 -24.87
CA SER A 342 30.76 17.98 -25.25
C SER A 342 30.47 16.64 -25.94
N ASP A 343 29.43 15.91 -25.51
CA ASP A 343 29.04 14.63 -26.16
C ASP A 343 28.65 14.80 -27.64
N LYS A 344 28.19 15.99 -28.03
CA LYS A 344 27.80 16.30 -29.41
C LYS A 344 28.97 16.70 -30.29
N GLU A 345 30.04 17.23 -29.72
CA GLU A 345 31.26 17.61 -30.44
C GLU A 345 32.24 16.45 -30.52
N GLU A 346 32.35 15.63 -29.47
CA GLU A 346 33.22 14.46 -29.38
C GLU A 346 32.77 13.26 -30.22
N VAL A 347 31.47 13.15 -30.60
CA VAL A 347 30.96 12.14 -31.55
C VAL A 347 31.69 12.16 -32.90
N ARG A 348 32.54 13.17 -33.15
CA ARG A 348 33.34 13.29 -34.37
C ARG A 348 34.78 12.77 -34.24
N GLU A 349 35.30 12.50 -33.06
CA GLU A 349 36.74 12.23 -32.91
C GLU A 349 37.18 10.97 -32.13
N ASP A 350 36.30 10.23 -31.39
CA ASP A 350 36.76 9.06 -30.63
C ASP A 350 35.76 7.91 -30.55
N MET A 351 36.24 6.66 -30.76
CA MET A 351 35.46 5.40 -30.68
C MET A 351 34.95 5.12 -29.23
N HIS A 352 35.58 5.67 -28.21
CA HIS A 352 35.20 5.47 -26.81
C HIS A 352 33.94 6.26 -26.39
N THR A 353 33.67 7.39 -27.03
CA THR A 353 32.43 8.17 -26.83
C THR A 353 31.19 7.45 -27.37
N SER A 354 31.33 6.65 -28.42
CA SER A 354 30.26 5.81 -28.96
C SER A 354 29.73 4.79 -27.93
N ASP A 355 30.59 4.23 -27.08
CA ASP A 355 30.22 3.21 -26.10
C ASP A 355 29.42 3.85 -24.94
N THR A 356 29.80 5.03 -24.47
CA THR A 356 29.08 5.75 -23.42
C THR A 356 27.70 6.22 -23.88
N VAL A 357 27.58 6.72 -25.10
CA VAL A 357 26.28 7.10 -25.69
C VAL A 357 25.39 5.89 -25.91
N GLN A 358 25.93 4.78 -26.41
CA GLN A 358 25.19 3.51 -26.53
C GLN A 358 24.73 2.99 -25.15
N GLU A 359 25.56 3.11 -24.14
CA GLU A 359 25.19 2.70 -22.77
C GLU A 359 24.06 3.57 -22.20
N LYS A 360 24.08 4.89 -22.44
CA LYS A 360 23.02 5.84 -22.06
C LYS A 360 21.70 5.52 -22.77
N LEU A 361 21.73 5.24 -24.07
CA LEU A 361 20.54 4.84 -24.84
C LEU A 361 20.02 3.46 -24.46
N SER A 362 20.90 2.58 -23.99
CA SER A 362 20.56 1.21 -23.64
C SER A 362 19.60 1.11 -22.46
N LEU A 363 19.66 2.00 -21.48
CA LEU A 363 18.73 2.00 -20.34
C LEU A 363 17.31 2.35 -20.77
N TYR A 364 17.14 3.35 -21.65
CA TYR A 364 15.84 3.72 -22.21
C TYR A 364 15.19 2.55 -22.99
N ALA A 365 15.98 1.88 -23.84
CA ALA A 365 15.51 0.78 -24.66
C ALA A 365 15.04 -0.43 -23.84
N ARG A 366 15.43 -0.54 -22.56
CA ARG A 366 15.01 -1.61 -21.65
C ARG A 366 13.62 -1.41 -21.04
N PHE A 367 13.07 -0.19 -21.14
CA PHE A 367 11.66 0.02 -20.89
C PHE A 367 10.90 -0.36 -22.16
N GLY A 368 10.30 -1.54 -22.19
CA GLY A 368 9.59 -2.05 -23.37
C GLY A 368 8.39 -1.19 -23.77
N VAL A 369 7.84 -0.41 -22.84
CA VAL A 369 6.76 0.56 -23.09
C VAL A 369 7.22 1.96 -22.69
N SER A 370 7.21 2.88 -23.66
CA SER A 370 7.51 4.29 -23.43
C SER A 370 6.32 5.15 -23.81
N ILE A 371 5.86 5.99 -22.88
CA ILE A 371 4.64 6.80 -23.01
C ILE A 371 5.00 8.28 -22.86
N TYR A 372 4.70 9.05 -23.89
CA TYR A 372 4.96 10.49 -23.92
C TYR A 372 3.80 11.30 -23.35
N PHE A 373 4.11 12.23 -22.44
CA PHE A 373 3.20 13.20 -21.86
C PHE A 373 3.71 14.62 -22.19
N GLY A 374 3.28 15.16 -23.33
CA GLY A 374 3.67 16.50 -23.76
C GLY A 374 2.88 17.59 -23.04
N ALA A 375 3.44 18.80 -23.00
CA ALA A 375 2.69 19.95 -22.53
C ALA A 375 1.42 20.16 -23.37
N PRO A 376 0.26 20.44 -22.74
CA PRO A 376 -0.97 20.70 -23.45
C PRO A 376 -0.84 21.97 -24.30
N ASN A 377 -1.47 21.99 -25.46
CA ASN A 377 -1.65 23.22 -26.20
C ASN A 377 -2.68 24.12 -25.49
N LYS A 378 -2.83 25.38 -25.98
CA LYS A 378 -3.71 26.34 -25.33
C LYS A 378 -5.17 25.88 -25.21
N LYS A 379 -5.70 25.20 -26.24
CA LYS A 379 -7.07 24.66 -26.21
C LYS A 379 -7.24 23.54 -25.21
N GLU A 380 -6.26 22.65 -25.16
CA GLU A 380 -6.23 21.53 -24.18
C GLU A 380 -6.11 22.07 -22.76
N PHE A 381 -5.26 23.07 -22.51
CA PHE A 381 -5.13 23.73 -21.22
C PHE A 381 -6.46 24.38 -20.79
N GLN A 382 -7.10 25.11 -21.68
CA GLN A 382 -8.43 25.71 -21.42
C GLN A 382 -9.47 24.63 -21.10
N ASN A 383 -9.45 23.51 -21.81
CA ASN A 383 -10.35 22.39 -21.52
C ASN A 383 -10.07 21.79 -20.13
N ILE A 384 -8.78 21.63 -19.74
CA ILE A 384 -8.41 21.19 -18.40
C ILE A 384 -8.97 22.15 -17.34
N VAL A 385 -8.84 23.45 -17.53
CA VAL A 385 -9.37 24.47 -16.61
C VAL A 385 -10.89 24.37 -16.49
N LYS A 386 -11.62 24.23 -17.60
CA LYS A 386 -13.10 24.07 -17.59
C LYS A 386 -13.54 22.86 -16.79
N VAL A 387 -12.97 21.69 -17.10
CA VAL A 387 -13.31 20.44 -16.40
C VAL A 387 -13.00 20.52 -14.91
N LEU A 388 -11.89 21.14 -14.54
CA LEU A 388 -11.55 21.34 -13.13
C LEU A 388 -12.49 22.34 -12.45
N ALA A 389 -12.87 23.44 -13.12
CA ALA A 389 -13.81 24.42 -12.58
C ALA A 389 -15.19 23.80 -12.33
N GLU A 390 -15.70 22.99 -13.26
CA GLU A 390 -16.94 22.22 -13.08
C GLU A 390 -16.83 21.24 -11.90
N LYS A 391 -15.75 20.49 -11.84
CA LYS A 391 -15.51 19.50 -10.77
C LYS A 391 -15.51 20.13 -9.38
N TYR A 392 -14.92 21.31 -9.25
CA TYR A 392 -14.81 22.02 -7.98
C TYR A 392 -15.92 23.08 -7.79
N GLN A 393 -16.88 23.16 -8.70
CA GLN A 393 -18.04 24.06 -8.63
C GLN A 393 -17.66 25.55 -8.49
N VAL A 394 -16.61 25.98 -9.22
CA VAL A 394 -16.15 27.38 -9.23
C VAL A 394 -17.24 28.29 -9.83
N SER A 395 -17.67 29.30 -9.09
CA SER A 395 -18.73 30.24 -9.49
C SER A 395 -18.18 31.40 -10.34
N MET A 396 -17.75 31.11 -11.59
CA MET A 396 -17.24 32.12 -12.52
C MET A 396 -17.75 31.81 -13.92
N ASP A 397 -18.09 32.87 -14.70
CA ASP A 397 -18.46 32.68 -16.10
C ASP A 397 -17.25 32.15 -16.92
N GLU A 398 -17.55 31.42 -17.99
CA GLU A 398 -16.53 30.70 -18.76
C GLU A 398 -15.52 31.65 -19.41
N ASP A 399 -15.96 32.78 -19.94
CA ASP A 399 -15.09 33.72 -20.66
C ASP A 399 -14.09 34.38 -19.69
N THR A 400 -14.57 34.83 -18.54
CA THR A 400 -13.72 35.35 -17.46
C THR A 400 -12.77 34.31 -16.91
N LEU A 401 -13.25 33.09 -16.67
CA LEU A 401 -12.42 31.95 -16.19
C LEU A 401 -11.24 31.70 -17.13
N LEU A 402 -11.50 31.62 -18.44
CA LEU A 402 -10.45 31.35 -19.43
C LEU A 402 -9.51 32.56 -19.63
N ALA A 403 -10.01 33.78 -19.53
CA ALA A 403 -9.17 34.96 -19.58
C ALA A 403 -8.21 35.04 -18.40
N GLU A 404 -8.70 34.80 -17.19
CA GLU A 404 -7.87 34.77 -15.97
C GLU A 404 -6.91 33.57 -15.96
N ALA A 405 -7.34 32.40 -16.43
CA ALA A 405 -6.45 31.23 -16.55
C ALA A 405 -5.28 31.50 -17.52
N ASN A 406 -5.53 32.18 -18.65
CA ASN A 406 -4.47 32.55 -19.59
C ASN A 406 -3.49 33.59 -19.01
N LYS A 407 -3.95 34.52 -18.16
CA LYS A 407 -3.05 35.42 -17.43
C LYS A 407 -2.22 34.67 -16.38
N TRP A 408 -2.86 33.75 -15.68
CA TRP A 408 -2.21 32.92 -14.64
C TRP A 408 -1.05 32.11 -15.22
N GLU A 409 -1.26 31.41 -16.34
CA GLU A 409 -0.26 30.53 -16.93
C GLU A 409 1.01 31.27 -17.34
N LEU A 410 0.89 32.52 -17.83
CA LEU A 410 2.04 33.35 -18.23
C LEU A 410 2.99 33.66 -17.05
N SER A 411 2.47 33.71 -15.82
CA SER A 411 3.22 34.04 -14.62
C SER A 411 3.58 32.82 -13.74
N HIS A 412 3.01 31.63 -14.03
CA HIS A 412 3.10 30.46 -13.15
C HIS A 412 3.61 29.19 -13.85
N GLY A 413 4.53 29.32 -14.80
CA GLY A 413 5.28 28.18 -15.32
C GLY A 413 4.68 27.53 -16.58
N GLY A 414 3.76 28.22 -17.28
CA GLY A 414 3.27 27.80 -18.60
C GLY A 414 2.12 26.80 -18.57
N LEU A 415 1.80 26.27 -19.74
CA LEU A 415 0.65 25.39 -19.96
C LEU A 415 0.91 23.99 -19.37
N SER A 416 0.24 23.65 -18.27
CA SER A 416 0.29 22.31 -17.67
C SER A 416 -0.95 22.01 -16.81
N GLY A 417 -1.22 20.73 -16.56
CA GLY A 417 -2.27 20.31 -15.63
C GLY A 417 -2.03 20.82 -14.21
N ARG A 418 -0.77 20.90 -13.78
CA ARG A 418 -0.38 21.46 -12.48
C ARG A 418 -0.74 22.94 -12.39
N THR A 419 -0.43 23.73 -13.41
CA THR A 419 -0.75 25.15 -13.48
C THR A 419 -2.25 25.39 -13.45
N ALA A 420 -3.03 24.57 -14.18
CA ALA A 420 -4.48 24.61 -14.15
C ALA A 420 -5.05 24.32 -12.74
N GLN A 421 -4.57 23.26 -12.08
CA GLN A 421 -5.00 22.92 -10.73
C GLN A 421 -4.64 24.02 -9.70
N GLN A 422 -3.45 24.62 -9.82
CA GLN A 422 -3.04 25.72 -8.95
C GLN A 422 -3.92 26.95 -9.15
N PHE A 423 -4.32 27.23 -10.38
CA PHE A 423 -5.26 28.31 -10.68
C PHE A 423 -6.63 28.08 -10.04
N ILE A 424 -7.20 26.88 -10.19
CA ILE A 424 -8.47 26.53 -9.54
C ILE A 424 -8.38 26.62 -8.02
N ASN A 425 -7.30 26.09 -7.41
CA ASN A 425 -7.08 26.19 -5.96
C ASN A 425 -6.99 27.65 -5.49
N TYR A 426 -6.38 28.54 -6.31
CA TYR A 426 -6.33 29.97 -6.01
C TYR A 426 -7.70 30.63 -6.06
N LEU A 427 -8.57 30.25 -6.99
CA LEU A 427 -9.94 30.76 -7.05
C LEU A 427 -10.75 30.32 -5.82
N LEU A 428 -10.70 29.03 -5.49
CA LEU A 428 -11.38 28.48 -4.31
C LEU A 428 -10.91 29.10 -2.98
N GLY A 429 -9.66 29.55 -2.91
CA GLY A 429 -9.14 30.25 -1.72
C GLY A 429 -9.57 31.73 -1.62
N LYS A 430 -10.25 32.27 -2.66
CA LYS A 430 -10.80 33.61 -2.67
C LYS A 430 -12.31 33.69 -2.38
N GLU A 431 -13.01 32.56 -2.60
CA GLU A 431 -14.42 32.38 -2.19
C GLU A 431 -14.51 32.12 -0.68
#